data_2b772999b8393b90e1ce6bed4ea38daf
#
_entry.id   2b772999b8393b90e1ce6bed4ea38daf
#
_cell.length_a   1.000
_cell.length_b   1.000
_cell.length_c   1.000
_cell.angle_alpha   90.00
_cell.angle_beta   90.00
_cell.angle_gamma   90.00
#
_symmetry.space_group_name_H-M   'P 1'
#
loop_
_entity.id
_entity.type
_entity.pdbx_description
1 polymer ?
#
loop_
_entity_poly.entity_id
_entity_poly.type
_entity_poly.pdbx_seq_one_letter_code
_entity_poly.pdbx_strand_id
1 'polypeptide(L)'
;MAHDPQLSASLTIGLGLLAATMTLLTAGTVGALGFMLGKQTGATAARRSAASDSDSDSDDPFRLSVGGSSSSSSAKKNRKSHPRRLRVPSGTASEDVKISDKKAIVDVRITGIRPLIPPAILLEEIPLSAKMAQTGRRNAVLSLSAWPLDAQINRGRQSVANVLRRVDDRLVVIVGPCSIHDVEAAIDYAKRLLVVQKALEKDLLVVMRVYFEKPRTTVGWKGLINDPDLDGSFNINKGLRVARELLARINEMGLPAGCEFLDTMSPQFISDLVSWGAIGARTTECQLHRELTSGLSMPIGFKNGTGGSLQLAVDAVVAARHPHCFLSVSSQGLAAIVSTSGNDTCHTILRGGKTGPNFEKQHIDDVSKMMLKANVADNVMVDCSHGNSNKDYRNQAVVAANVAEQLRAGDDRLIGVMLESNLKEGSQALIPGQPLEYGKSVTDACMGWETTVQVLEDLAAAVRARRARNQEE
;
A
#
# COMPACT_ATOMS: atom_id res chain seq x y z
N MET A 1 30.00 -10.50 -63.48
CA MET A 1 30.08 -9.17 -64.10
C MET A 1 29.51 -8.24 -62.98
N ALA A 2 30.37 -7.64 -62.13
CA ALA A 2 31.01 -6.34 -62.33
C ALA A 2 29.97 -5.24 -62.29
N HIS A 3 29.89 -4.24 -61.41
CA HIS A 3 30.89 -3.45 -60.69
C HIS A 3 30.20 -2.69 -59.53
N ASP A 4 30.86 -2.60 -58.41
CA ASP A 4 30.85 -1.47 -57.45
C ASP A 4 31.61 -0.29 -58.12
N PRO A 5 31.55 0.97 -57.72
CA PRO A 5 31.94 1.47 -56.40
C PRO A 5 31.32 2.82 -55.88
N GLN A 6 31.44 3.02 -54.54
CA GLN A 6 31.82 4.24 -53.82
C GLN A 6 31.41 5.64 -54.33
N LEU A 7 30.86 6.44 -53.38
CA LEU A 7 31.43 7.77 -53.11
C LEU A 7 31.00 8.30 -51.75
N SER A 8 31.99 8.53 -50.92
CA SER A 8 32.04 9.31 -49.68
C SER A 8 31.91 10.80 -49.93
N ALA A 9 31.29 11.53 -49.05
CA ALA A 9 31.64 12.93 -48.78
C ALA A 9 31.28 13.37 -47.37
N SER A 10 32.30 13.53 -46.58
CA SER A 10 32.37 14.30 -45.36
C SER A 10 32.09 15.78 -45.66
N LEU A 11 31.43 16.47 -44.75
CA LEU A 11 31.67 17.93 -44.56
C LEU A 11 31.55 18.30 -43.07
N THR A 12 32.67 18.83 -42.63
CA THR A 12 33.03 19.28 -41.28
C THR A 12 32.80 20.80 -41.19
N ILE A 13 32.58 21.28 -39.97
CA ILE A 13 32.94 22.61 -39.41
C ILE A 13 31.95 23.77 -39.56
N GLY A 14 31.63 24.35 -38.38
CA GLY A 14 31.15 25.70 -38.19
C GLY A 14 31.10 26.06 -36.72
N LEU A 15 32.27 26.27 -36.08
CA LEU A 15 32.38 27.02 -34.82
C LEU A 15 31.96 28.48 -35.01
N GLY A 16 31.18 29.00 -34.08
CA GLY A 16 30.90 30.43 -33.96
C GLY A 16 30.80 30.83 -32.49
N LEU A 17 31.94 31.17 -31.91
CA LEU A 17 32.08 31.89 -30.64
C LEU A 17 31.58 33.33 -30.80
N LEU A 18 30.78 33.83 -29.84
CA LEU A 18 30.79 35.26 -29.50
C LEU A 18 30.49 35.43 -28.01
N ALA A 19 31.49 35.96 -27.34
CA ALA A 19 31.52 36.36 -25.94
C ALA A 19 31.15 37.81 -25.76
N ALA A 20 30.97 38.18 -24.50
CA ALA A 20 30.98 39.53 -23.88
C ALA A 20 29.64 40.29 -23.93
N THR A 21 29.16 40.93 -22.87
CA THR A 21 29.86 41.78 -21.89
C THR A 21 29.02 41.96 -20.63
N MET A 22 29.71 42.07 -19.52
CA MET A 22 29.28 42.63 -18.22
C MET A 22 28.67 44.01 -18.33
N THR A 23 27.70 44.33 -17.46
CA THR A 23 27.69 45.63 -16.79
C THR A 23 27.10 45.53 -15.38
N LEU A 24 27.95 45.75 -14.39
CA LEU A 24 27.61 46.10 -13.01
C LEU A 24 26.95 47.48 -13.00
N LEU A 25 25.95 47.65 -12.13
CA LEU A 25 25.74 48.96 -11.47
C LEU A 25 25.17 48.77 -10.08
N THR A 26 25.90 49.32 -9.18
CA THR A 26 25.90 49.43 -7.73
C THR A 26 24.87 50.43 -7.19
N ALA A 27 24.61 50.26 -5.90
CA ALA A 27 24.24 51.28 -4.87
C ALA A 27 22.77 51.72 -4.86
N GLY A 28 22.16 51.88 -3.74
CA GLY A 28 22.53 52.13 -2.38
C GLY A 28 21.34 52.36 -1.49
N THR A 29 21.61 52.17 -0.26
CA THR A 29 21.32 52.93 0.95
C THR A 29 19.92 52.94 1.54
N VAL A 30 19.82 52.32 2.74
CA VAL A 30 19.67 52.93 4.08
C VAL A 30 18.26 53.46 4.43
N GLY A 31 17.72 52.90 5.49
CA GLY A 31 16.62 53.45 6.24
C GLY A 31 16.29 52.60 7.48
N ALA A 32 17.04 52.88 8.52
CA ALA A 32 16.86 52.37 9.88
C ALA A 32 15.84 53.23 10.65
N LEU A 33 15.54 52.79 11.82
CA LEU A 33 14.78 53.35 12.97
C LEU A 33 13.40 52.69 13.13
N GLY A 34 13.04 52.14 14.27
CA GLY A 34 13.58 52.25 15.63
C GLY A 34 12.44 52.20 16.60
N PHE A 35 12.70 51.59 17.74
CA PHE A 35 12.09 51.85 19.06
C PHE A 35 10.64 51.33 19.29
N MET A 36 10.25 50.82 20.45
CA MET A 36 10.75 50.64 21.84
C MET A 36 9.92 49.53 22.50
N LEU A 37 10.52 48.64 23.26
CA LEU A 37 10.60 48.58 24.72
C LEU A 37 9.27 48.69 25.49
N GLY A 38 8.91 47.64 26.14
CA GLY A 38 7.98 47.60 27.27
C GLY A 38 8.33 46.41 28.19
N LYS A 39 9.16 46.66 29.18
CA LYS A 39 9.45 45.82 30.35
C LYS A 39 8.29 45.86 31.34
N GLN A 40 8.04 44.81 32.09
CA GLN A 40 8.14 44.68 33.55
C GLN A 40 7.45 43.38 34.01
N THR A 41 8.19 42.45 34.55
CA THR A 41 8.54 42.20 35.95
C THR A 41 7.45 41.62 36.83
N GLY A 42 7.78 40.49 37.46
CA GLY A 42 7.03 39.99 38.61
C GLY A 42 7.44 38.54 38.96
N ALA A 43 8.55 38.41 39.65
CA ALA A 43 8.98 37.19 40.31
C ALA A 43 8.16 36.93 41.55
N THR A 44 7.92 35.63 41.88
CA THR A 44 8.22 35.16 43.24
C THR A 44 8.26 33.63 43.30
N ALA A 45 9.30 33.16 43.91
CA ALA A 45 9.61 31.80 44.27
C ALA A 45 8.87 31.31 45.50
N ALA A 46 8.59 30.02 45.57
CA ALA A 46 8.58 29.31 46.85
C ALA A 46 8.95 27.84 46.65
N ARG A 47 9.98 27.47 47.34
CA ARG A 47 10.57 26.13 47.57
C ARG A 47 9.68 25.33 48.55
N ARG A 48 9.87 24.03 48.47
CA ARG A 48 9.92 22.93 49.49
C ARG A 48 8.97 21.81 49.11
N SER A 49 9.22 20.54 49.33
CA SER A 49 10.35 19.73 49.81
C SER A 49 9.96 18.27 49.60
N ALA A 50 10.98 17.43 49.56
CA ALA A 50 10.91 15.99 49.39
C ALA A 50 10.10 15.29 50.52
N ALA A 51 9.44 14.18 50.12
CA ALA A 51 9.33 13.01 50.99
C ALA A 51 9.16 11.78 50.12
N SER A 52 10.05 10.85 50.31
CA SER A 52 10.04 9.44 49.97
C SER A 52 8.92 8.75 50.72
N ASP A 53 8.19 7.89 50.11
CA ASP A 53 7.78 6.65 50.76
C ASP A 53 7.57 5.54 49.69
N SER A 54 8.25 4.48 49.93
CA SER A 54 8.11 3.14 49.39
C SER A 54 6.89 2.49 50.01
N ASP A 55 6.02 1.93 49.19
CA ASP A 55 5.29 0.73 49.60
C ASP A 55 4.97 -0.15 48.38
N SER A 56 5.49 -1.34 48.52
CA SER A 56 5.16 -2.55 47.78
C SER A 56 3.79 -3.05 48.19
N ASP A 57 2.90 -3.28 47.20
CA ASP A 57 1.92 -4.36 47.36
C ASP A 57 1.59 -5.00 46.01
N SER A 58 1.90 -6.28 46.00
CA SER A 58 1.55 -7.29 45.01
C SER A 58 0.13 -7.74 45.28
N ASP A 59 -0.73 -7.70 44.27
CA ASP A 59 -1.87 -8.64 44.18
C ASP A 59 -2.22 -8.89 42.72
N ASP A 60 -1.81 -10.06 42.28
CA ASP A 60 -2.21 -10.67 41.02
C ASP A 60 -3.26 -11.79 41.33
N PRO A 61 -4.49 -11.70 40.86
CA PRO A 61 -5.50 -12.74 41.12
C PRO A 61 -5.89 -13.53 39.88
N PHE A 62 -4.94 -14.07 39.09
CA PHE A 62 -5.29 -15.10 38.09
C PHE A 62 -4.19 -16.16 37.91
N ARG A 63 -4.04 -17.02 38.94
CA ARG A 63 -3.31 -18.27 38.81
C ARG A 63 -4.30 -19.43 38.84
N LEU A 64 -4.62 -19.97 37.67
CA LEU A 64 -5.35 -21.23 37.56
C LEU A 64 -4.38 -22.40 37.76
N SER A 65 -4.58 -23.11 38.84
CA SER A 65 -3.87 -24.34 39.21
C SER A 65 -4.34 -25.52 38.37
N VAL A 66 -3.37 -26.20 37.77
CA VAL A 66 -3.55 -27.53 37.19
C VAL A 66 -3.49 -28.57 38.30
N GLY A 67 -4.62 -29.20 38.61
CA GLY A 67 -4.70 -30.37 39.49
C GLY A 67 -5.05 -31.60 38.65
N GLY A 68 -4.10 -32.53 38.54
CA GLY A 68 -4.37 -33.85 37.99
C GLY A 68 -5.01 -34.78 38.99
N SER A 69 -5.94 -35.61 38.54
CA SER A 69 -6.18 -36.92 39.15
C SER A 69 -6.79 -37.87 38.13
N SER A 70 -6.17 -39.00 38.04
CA SER A 70 -6.48 -40.21 37.29
C SER A 70 -7.71 -40.93 37.86
N SER A 71 -8.58 -41.53 37.03
CA SER A 71 -8.91 -42.95 37.08
C SER A 71 -10.10 -43.35 36.18
N SER A 72 -9.83 -44.35 35.39
CA SER A 72 -10.56 -45.61 35.07
C SER A 72 -11.83 -45.57 34.23
N SER A 73 -11.65 -46.12 33.04
CA SER A 73 -12.40 -47.17 32.33
C SER A 73 -13.92 -47.18 32.34
N SER A 74 -14.52 -47.08 31.17
CA SER A 74 -15.33 -48.17 30.60
C SER A 74 -15.70 -47.89 29.13
N ALA A 75 -15.54 -48.91 28.33
CA ALA A 75 -15.86 -48.94 26.91
C ALA A 75 -17.36 -49.00 26.66
N LYS A 76 -17.86 -48.23 25.69
CA LYS A 76 -19.05 -48.60 24.89
C LYS A 76 -19.06 -47.96 23.51
N LYS A 77 -18.92 -48.85 22.55
CA LYS A 77 -19.45 -48.94 21.17
C LYS A 77 -19.81 -47.69 20.38
N ASN A 78 -19.07 -47.60 19.30
CA ASN A 78 -19.40 -47.13 17.94
C ASN A 78 -20.85 -46.69 17.65
N ARG A 79 -21.00 -45.41 17.28
CA ARG A 79 -21.93 -45.01 16.23
C ARG A 79 -21.24 -43.93 15.36
N LYS A 80 -20.92 -44.29 14.11
CA LYS A 80 -20.50 -43.39 13.06
C LYS A 80 -21.67 -42.44 12.78
N SER A 81 -21.55 -41.19 13.16
CA SER A 81 -22.40 -40.11 12.69
C SER A 81 -21.66 -39.35 11.56
N HIS A 82 -22.16 -39.49 10.37
CA HIS A 82 -21.74 -38.66 9.24
C HIS A 82 -22.02 -37.18 9.56
N PRO A 83 -21.14 -36.24 9.18
CA PRO A 83 -21.44 -34.82 9.30
C PRO A 83 -22.59 -34.48 8.35
N ARG A 84 -23.68 -33.99 8.92
CA ARG A 84 -24.79 -33.38 8.16
C ARG A 84 -24.22 -32.23 7.36
N ARG A 85 -24.21 -32.36 6.04
CA ARG A 85 -24.04 -31.22 5.12
C ARG A 85 -25.12 -30.20 5.44
N LEU A 86 -24.72 -29.03 5.91
CA LEU A 86 -25.56 -27.86 5.95
C LEU A 86 -25.94 -27.53 4.50
N ARG A 87 -27.19 -27.72 4.15
CA ARG A 87 -27.76 -27.24 2.90
C ARG A 87 -27.74 -25.71 2.97
N VAL A 88 -26.86 -25.08 2.19
CA VAL A 88 -26.95 -23.65 1.89
C VAL A 88 -28.11 -23.47 0.93
N PRO A 89 -29.10 -22.61 1.23
CA PRO A 89 -30.17 -22.33 0.28
C PRO A 89 -29.57 -21.67 -0.96
N SER A 90 -29.76 -22.27 -2.11
CA SER A 90 -29.56 -21.63 -3.42
C SER A 90 -30.69 -20.61 -3.62
N GLY A 91 -30.48 -19.41 -3.16
CA GLY A 91 -31.40 -18.28 -3.32
C GLY A 91 -30.78 -17.22 -4.20
N THR A 92 -31.17 -17.23 -5.45
CA THR A 92 -31.17 -16.06 -6.32
C THR A 92 -32.19 -15.06 -5.80
N ALA A 93 -31.81 -13.81 -5.83
CA ALA A 93 -32.57 -12.59 -5.62
C ALA A 93 -32.22 -11.86 -4.30
N SER A 94 -31.80 -10.63 -4.49
CA SER A 94 -31.68 -9.62 -3.46
C SER A 94 -33.09 -9.28 -2.91
N GLU A 95 -33.52 -9.97 -1.89
CA GLU A 95 -34.63 -9.46 -1.08
C GLU A 95 -34.06 -8.42 -0.13
N ASP A 96 -34.43 -7.17 -0.35
CA ASP A 96 -34.23 -6.11 0.62
C ASP A 96 -34.97 -6.48 1.92
N VAL A 97 -34.22 -6.79 2.96
CA VAL A 97 -34.81 -7.02 4.30
C VAL A 97 -35.39 -5.70 4.77
N LYS A 98 -36.70 -5.51 4.64
CA LYS A 98 -37.39 -4.40 5.27
C LYS A 98 -37.37 -4.61 6.78
N ILE A 99 -36.70 -3.72 7.50
CA ILE A 99 -36.71 -3.72 8.97
C ILE A 99 -38.13 -3.33 9.41
N SER A 100 -38.97 -4.30 9.74
CA SER A 100 -40.37 -4.10 10.14
C SER A 100 -40.66 -4.40 11.61
N ASP A 101 -39.64 -4.64 12.44
CA ASP A 101 -39.90 -4.95 13.86
C ASP A 101 -39.98 -3.71 14.73
N LYS A 102 -41.22 -3.42 15.18
CA LYS A 102 -41.64 -2.28 16.00
C LYS A 102 -41.08 -2.27 17.43
N LYS A 103 -40.13 -3.16 17.80
CA LYS A 103 -39.60 -3.26 19.19
C LYS A 103 -38.10 -3.10 19.31
N ALA A 104 -37.34 -3.03 18.23
CA ALA A 104 -35.92 -2.72 18.30
C ALA A 104 -35.70 -1.22 18.25
N ILE A 105 -34.76 -0.70 19.04
CA ILE A 105 -34.25 0.66 18.88
C ILE A 105 -33.50 0.66 17.56
N VAL A 106 -34.14 1.09 16.48
CA VAL A 106 -33.53 1.21 15.17
C VAL A 106 -33.02 2.64 15.03
N ASP A 107 -31.76 2.79 14.63
CA ASP A 107 -31.25 4.11 14.24
C ASP A 107 -32.06 4.63 13.05
N VAL A 108 -32.80 5.73 13.27
CA VAL A 108 -33.69 6.33 12.25
C VAL A 108 -32.94 6.81 10.99
N ARG A 109 -31.61 6.84 11.02
CA ARG A 109 -30.78 7.20 9.88
C ARG A 109 -30.38 6.01 9.03
N ILE A 110 -30.62 4.77 9.48
CA ILE A 110 -30.39 3.57 8.67
C ILE A 110 -31.58 3.42 7.71
N THR A 111 -31.34 3.61 6.42
CA THR A 111 -32.35 3.56 5.37
C THR A 111 -32.50 2.19 4.73
N GLY A 112 -31.53 1.29 4.95
CA GLY A 112 -31.58 -0.09 4.47
C GLY A 112 -30.39 -0.92 4.92
N ILE A 113 -30.59 -2.23 5.00
CA ILE A 113 -29.54 -3.23 5.26
C ILE A 113 -29.66 -4.28 4.14
N ARG A 114 -28.56 -4.53 3.42
CA ARG A 114 -28.47 -5.59 2.40
C ARG A 114 -27.43 -6.61 2.82
N PRO A 115 -27.65 -7.91 2.57
CA PRO A 115 -26.68 -8.94 2.91
C PRO A 115 -25.40 -8.79 2.07
N LEU A 116 -24.26 -8.92 2.74
CA LEU A 116 -22.96 -9.06 2.09
C LEU A 116 -22.75 -10.54 1.73
N ILE A 117 -22.18 -10.82 0.56
CA ILE A 117 -21.74 -12.16 0.20
C ILE A 117 -20.71 -12.66 1.22
N PRO A 118 -20.86 -13.88 1.79
CA PRO A 118 -19.82 -14.42 2.65
C PRO A 118 -18.49 -14.60 1.91
N PRO A 119 -17.34 -14.23 2.51
CA PRO A 119 -16.02 -14.42 1.90
C PRO A 119 -15.79 -15.84 1.38
N ALA A 120 -16.19 -16.86 2.14
CA ALA A 120 -16.03 -18.27 1.75
C ALA A 120 -16.67 -18.60 0.39
N ILE A 121 -17.84 -18.02 0.08
CA ILE A 121 -18.50 -18.23 -1.22
C ILE A 121 -17.66 -17.60 -2.34
N LEU A 122 -17.16 -16.40 -2.13
CA LEU A 122 -16.36 -15.72 -3.15
C LEU A 122 -15.00 -16.42 -3.36
N LEU A 123 -14.41 -16.96 -2.30
CA LEU A 123 -13.18 -17.75 -2.38
C LEU A 123 -13.40 -19.08 -3.12
N GLU A 124 -14.59 -19.70 -2.99
CA GLU A 124 -14.96 -20.89 -3.76
C GLU A 124 -15.24 -20.58 -5.24
N GLU A 125 -15.89 -19.44 -5.54
CA GLU A 125 -16.17 -19.00 -6.92
C GLU A 125 -14.88 -18.64 -7.67
N ILE A 126 -13.90 -18.02 -6.98
CA ILE A 126 -12.63 -17.54 -7.56
C ILE A 126 -11.47 -18.04 -6.68
N PRO A 127 -11.11 -19.35 -6.78
CA PRO A 127 -10.11 -19.97 -5.92
C PRO A 127 -8.67 -19.66 -6.37
N LEU A 128 -7.71 -19.84 -5.45
CA LEU A 128 -6.27 -19.74 -5.71
C LEU A 128 -5.67 -20.95 -6.44
N SER A 129 -6.40 -22.07 -6.57
CA SER A 129 -5.85 -23.32 -7.10
C SER A 129 -6.32 -23.63 -8.50
N ALA A 130 -5.52 -24.39 -9.25
CA ALA A 130 -5.77 -24.85 -10.62
C ALA A 130 -7.08 -25.63 -10.85
N LYS A 131 -7.91 -25.86 -9.83
CA LYS A 131 -9.27 -26.40 -9.97
C LYS A 131 -10.21 -25.49 -10.78
N MET A 132 -9.86 -24.21 -10.99
CA MET A 132 -10.57 -23.33 -11.94
C MET A 132 -10.62 -23.90 -13.38
N ALA A 133 -9.71 -24.78 -13.75
CA ALA A 133 -9.67 -25.41 -15.06
C ALA A 133 -10.83 -26.37 -15.33
N GLN A 134 -11.56 -26.84 -14.29
CA GLN A 134 -12.61 -27.84 -14.45
C GLN A 134 -14.03 -27.27 -14.60
N THR A 135 -14.25 -26.00 -14.31
CA THR A 135 -15.61 -25.39 -14.32
C THR A 135 -15.99 -24.70 -15.64
N GLY A 136 -15.34 -24.99 -16.76
CA GLY A 136 -15.79 -24.58 -18.10
C GLY A 136 -15.77 -23.08 -18.41
N ARG A 137 -15.34 -22.22 -17.50
CA ARG A 137 -15.16 -20.77 -17.76
C ARG A 137 -13.75 -20.48 -18.26
N ARG A 138 -13.34 -21.23 -19.28
CA ARG A 138 -12.10 -20.95 -20.01
C ARG A 138 -12.34 -19.87 -21.08
N ASN A 139 -12.22 -18.62 -20.71
CA ASN A 139 -11.54 -17.73 -21.63
C ASN A 139 -10.04 -17.91 -21.31
N ALA A 140 -9.37 -18.66 -22.16
CA ALA A 140 -7.97 -18.99 -21.99
C ALA A 140 -7.12 -17.73 -22.09
N VAL A 141 -6.95 -17.03 -20.99
CA VAL A 141 -5.74 -16.25 -20.79
C VAL A 141 -4.68 -17.30 -20.47
N LEU A 142 -3.81 -17.56 -21.42
CA LEU A 142 -2.62 -18.39 -21.24
C LEU A 142 -1.96 -17.92 -19.95
N SER A 143 -1.91 -18.79 -18.93
CA SER A 143 -1.13 -18.54 -17.73
C SER A 143 0.31 -18.28 -18.17
N LEU A 144 0.73 -17.03 -18.12
CA LEU A 144 2.10 -16.61 -18.43
C LEU A 144 3.06 -17.00 -17.28
N SER A 145 2.50 -17.40 -16.13
CA SER A 145 3.24 -17.89 -14.99
C SER A 145 3.45 -19.41 -15.07
N ALA A 146 4.68 -19.85 -14.87
CA ALA A 146 5.03 -21.26 -14.75
C ALA A 146 4.59 -21.89 -13.40
N TRP A 147 3.95 -21.12 -12.52
CA TRP A 147 3.65 -21.51 -11.15
C TRP A 147 2.14 -21.48 -10.85
N PRO A 148 1.64 -22.36 -9.94
CA PRO A 148 0.31 -22.20 -9.36
C PRO A 148 0.13 -20.83 -8.72
N LEU A 149 -1.09 -20.30 -8.74
CA LEU A 149 -1.40 -18.92 -8.30
C LEU A 149 -0.99 -18.65 -6.85
N ASP A 150 -1.24 -19.60 -5.94
CA ASP A 150 -0.83 -19.54 -4.53
C ASP A 150 0.70 -19.48 -4.37
N ALA A 151 1.44 -20.27 -5.14
CA ALA A 151 2.90 -20.23 -5.17
C ALA A 151 3.43 -18.90 -5.72
N GLN A 152 2.77 -18.33 -6.73
CA GLN A 152 3.13 -17.02 -7.28
C GLN A 152 2.97 -15.89 -6.25
N ILE A 153 1.84 -15.88 -5.53
CA ILE A 153 1.56 -14.87 -4.49
C ILE A 153 2.54 -15.02 -3.33
N ASN A 154 2.77 -16.25 -2.84
CA ASN A 154 3.72 -16.50 -1.77
C ASN A 154 5.16 -16.10 -2.15
N ARG A 155 5.55 -16.31 -3.41
CA ARG A 155 6.83 -15.82 -3.94
C ARG A 155 6.89 -14.29 -3.89
N GLY A 156 5.84 -13.59 -4.33
CA GLY A 156 5.78 -12.13 -4.27
C GLY A 156 5.95 -11.61 -2.84
N ARG A 157 5.22 -12.20 -1.87
CA ARG A 157 5.34 -11.89 -0.43
C ARG A 157 6.75 -12.11 0.09
N GLN A 158 7.30 -13.29 -0.20
CA GLN A 158 8.65 -13.66 0.26
C GLN A 158 9.72 -12.76 -0.36
N SER A 159 9.58 -12.39 -1.64
CA SER A 159 10.54 -11.49 -2.30
C SER A 159 10.55 -10.12 -1.64
N VAL A 160 9.39 -9.52 -1.34
CA VAL A 160 9.33 -8.25 -0.60
C VAL A 160 9.89 -8.42 0.81
N ALA A 161 9.55 -9.49 1.52
CA ALA A 161 10.07 -9.77 2.85
C ALA A 161 11.60 -9.93 2.85
N ASN A 162 12.18 -10.51 1.81
CA ASN A 162 13.63 -10.65 1.66
C ASN A 162 14.32 -9.28 1.49
N VAL A 163 13.71 -8.35 0.77
CA VAL A 163 14.21 -6.97 0.69
C VAL A 163 14.18 -6.30 2.07
N LEU A 164 13.07 -6.44 2.80
CA LEU A 164 12.95 -5.89 4.17
C LEU A 164 13.95 -6.49 5.16
N ARG A 165 14.37 -7.75 4.93
CA ARG A 165 15.39 -8.44 5.74
C ARG A 165 16.82 -8.24 5.21
N ARG A 166 16.98 -7.41 4.15
CA ARG A 166 18.27 -7.15 3.48
C ARG A 166 18.98 -8.40 2.96
N VAL A 167 18.18 -9.44 2.63
CA VAL A 167 18.64 -10.67 1.94
C VAL A 167 18.62 -10.47 0.42
N ASP A 168 17.72 -9.63 -0.07
CA ASP A 168 17.58 -9.23 -1.46
C ASP A 168 17.87 -7.72 -1.56
N ASP A 169 18.81 -7.33 -2.39
CA ASP A 169 19.28 -5.96 -2.53
C ASP A 169 18.54 -5.14 -3.61
N ARG A 170 17.51 -5.73 -4.24
CA ARG A 170 16.66 -5.02 -5.20
C ARG A 170 15.85 -3.92 -4.51
N LEU A 171 15.45 -2.93 -5.31
CA LEU A 171 14.53 -1.90 -4.86
C LEU A 171 13.07 -2.35 -5.10
N VAL A 172 12.22 -2.30 -4.09
CA VAL A 172 10.77 -2.54 -4.24
C VAL A 172 10.13 -1.34 -4.92
N VAL A 173 9.41 -1.55 -6.01
CA VAL A 173 8.68 -0.49 -6.71
C VAL A 173 7.20 -0.82 -6.77
N ILE A 174 6.40 -0.05 -6.02
CA ILE A 174 4.94 -0.14 -6.04
C ILE A 174 4.43 0.86 -7.07
N VAL A 175 4.01 0.40 -8.25
CA VAL A 175 3.68 1.29 -9.38
C VAL A 175 2.37 0.91 -10.05
N GLY A 176 1.53 1.89 -10.34
CA GLY A 176 0.25 1.70 -11.02
C GLY A 176 -0.75 2.80 -10.74
N PRO A 177 -2.00 2.66 -11.24
CA PRO A 177 -3.03 3.68 -11.12
C PRO A 177 -3.28 4.14 -9.69
N CYS A 178 -3.63 5.41 -9.52
CA CYS A 178 -4.06 5.95 -8.23
C CYS A 178 -5.23 5.13 -7.67
N SER A 179 -6.19 4.77 -8.52
CA SER A 179 -7.27 3.83 -8.24
C SER A 179 -7.69 3.09 -9.51
N ILE A 180 -8.17 1.87 -9.34
CA ILE A 180 -8.75 1.09 -10.43
C ILE A 180 -10.23 1.45 -10.56
N HIS A 181 -10.65 1.90 -11.74
CA HIS A 181 -12.05 2.13 -12.09
C HIS A 181 -12.43 1.39 -13.38
N ASP A 182 -11.45 1.04 -14.20
CA ASP A 182 -11.59 0.31 -15.45
C ASP A 182 -10.71 -0.94 -15.42
N VAL A 183 -11.34 -2.11 -15.47
CA VAL A 183 -10.67 -3.42 -15.38
C VAL A 183 -9.81 -3.68 -16.62
N GLU A 184 -10.29 -3.32 -17.82
CA GLU A 184 -9.56 -3.60 -19.05
C GLU A 184 -8.36 -2.66 -19.20
N ALA A 185 -8.48 -1.40 -18.80
CA ALA A 185 -7.34 -0.48 -18.73
C ALA A 185 -6.29 -0.96 -17.69
N ALA A 186 -6.73 -1.53 -16.55
CA ALA A 186 -5.83 -2.10 -15.55
C ALA A 186 -5.08 -3.33 -16.08
N ILE A 187 -5.74 -4.19 -16.85
CA ILE A 187 -5.10 -5.35 -17.49
C ILE A 187 -4.13 -4.92 -18.60
N ASP A 188 -4.47 -3.90 -19.38
CA ASP A 188 -3.54 -3.35 -20.40
C ASP A 188 -2.29 -2.76 -19.72
N TYR A 189 -2.47 -2.00 -18.63
CA TYR A 189 -1.36 -1.51 -17.82
C TYR A 189 -0.51 -2.67 -17.28
N ALA A 190 -1.12 -3.71 -16.73
CA ALA A 190 -0.42 -4.88 -16.20
C ALA A 190 0.43 -5.59 -17.28
N LYS A 191 -0.10 -5.76 -18.49
CA LYS A 191 0.63 -6.37 -19.61
C LYS A 191 1.87 -5.57 -19.98
N ARG A 192 1.76 -4.25 -20.06
CA ARG A 192 2.90 -3.37 -20.33
C ARG A 192 3.92 -3.40 -19.19
N LEU A 193 3.45 -3.35 -17.93
CA LEU A 193 4.31 -3.37 -16.76
C LEU A 193 5.08 -4.70 -16.66
N LEU A 194 4.49 -5.81 -17.04
CA LEU A 194 5.14 -7.12 -17.04
C LEU A 194 6.36 -7.17 -17.96
N VAL A 195 6.32 -6.47 -19.10
CA VAL A 195 7.47 -6.38 -20.03
C VAL A 195 8.62 -5.63 -19.36
N VAL A 196 8.34 -4.50 -18.73
CA VAL A 196 9.34 -3.68 -18.02
C VAL A 196 9.86 -4.42 -16.79
N GLN A 197 8.97 -5.07 -16.00
CA GLN A 197 9.37 -5.90 -14.87
C GLN A 197 10.42 -6.95 -15.28
N LYS A 198 10.19 -7.70 -16.36
CA LYS A 198 11.13 -8.72 -16.84
C LYS A 198 12.47 -8.13 -17.28
N ALA A 199 12.46 -6.95 -17.91
CA ALA A 199 13.67 -6.28 -18.32
C ALA A 199 14.53 -5.79 -17.14
N LEU A 200 13.89 -5.41 -16.03
CA LEU A 200 14.52 -4.80 -14.86
C LEU A 200 14.55 -5.73 -13.63
N GLU A 201 14.19 -7.01 -13.74
CA GLU A 201 13.98 -7.94 -12.63
C GLU A 201 15.20 -8.18 -11.74
N LYS A 202 16.41 -7.94 -12.27
CA LYS A 202 17.65 -8.06 -11.52
C LYS A 202 17.87 -6.92 -10.53
N ASP A 203 17.28 -5.75 -10.80
CA ASP A 203 17.51 -4.52 -10.06
C ASP A 203 16.28 -4.08 -9.29
N LEU A 204 15.08 -4.30 -9.86
CA LEU A 204 13.81 -3.87 -9.28
C LEU A 204 12.90 -5.07 -8.96
N LEU A 205 12.26 -5.01 -7.81
CA LEU A 205 11.13 -5.86 -7.46
C LEU A 205 9.84 -5.07 -7.69
N VAL A 206 9.28 -5.21 -8.90
CA VAL A 206 8.08 -4.47 -9.30
C VAL A 206 6.84 -5.16 -8.79
N VAL A 207 5.99 -4.41 -8.08
CA VAL A 207 4.67 -4.81 -7.58
C VAL A 207 3.64 -3.85 -8.18
N MET A 208 2.64 -4.38 -8.88
CA MET A 208 1.59 -3.53 -9.43
C MET A 208 0.69 -2.97 -8.34
N ARG A 209 0.53 -1.66 -8.31
CA ARG A 209 -0.43 -0.97 -7.45
C ARG A 209 -1.86 -1.19 -7.97
N VAL A 210 -2.69 -1.91 -7.20
CA VAL A 210 -4.07 -2.28 -7.55
C VAL A 210 -5.00 -1.83 -6.43
N TYR A 211 -5.30 -0.55 -6.39
CA TYR A 211 -6.07 0.07 -5.32
C TYR A 211 -7.54 0.18 -5.70
N PHE A 212 -8.41 -0.45 -4.93
CA PHE A 212 -9.84 -0.53 -5.15
C PHE A 212 -10.66 0.43 -4.29
N GLU A 213 -10.07 0.91 -3.21
CA GLU A 213 -10.73 1.76 -2.21
C GLU A 213 -10.02 3.10 -2.13
N LYS A 214 -10.81 4.17 -1.99
CA LYS A 214 -10.26 5.54 -1.93
C LYS A 214 -10.77 6.27 -0.70
N PRO A 215 -9.87 6.69 0.20
CA PRO A 215 -10.24 7.52 1.33
C PRO A 215 -10.64 8.91 0.83
N ARG A 216 -11.85 9.34 1.15
CA ARG A 216 -12.36 10.67 0.77
C ARG A 216 -12.38 11.58 1.99
N THR A 217 -11.88 12.81 1.82
CA THR A 217 -11.90 13.80 2.90
C THR A 217 -13.32 14.28 3.21
N THR A 218 -14.16 14.38 2.18
CA THR A 218 -15.56 14.76 2.28
C THR A 218 -16.44 13.71 1.59
N VAL A 219 -16.89 13.98 0.36
CA VAL A 219 -17.71 13.09 -0.46
C VAL A 219 -17.00 12.78 -1.79
N GLY A 220 -17.47 11.76 -2.50
CA GLY A 220 -16.96 11.37 -3.80
C GLY A 220 -16.95 9.85 -3.97
N TRP A 221 -16.60 9.38 -5.16
CA TRP A 221 -16.50 7.95 -5.47
C TRP A 221 -15.50 7.26 -4.54
N LYS A 222 -15.96 6.21 -3.87
CA LYS A 222 -15.20 5.50 -2.82
C LYS A 222 -14.32 4.37 -3.34
N GLY A 223 -14.34 4.12 -4.65
CA GLY A 223 -13.55 3.07 -5.28
C GLY A 223 -14.38 1.93 -5.87
N LEU A 224 -13.72 1.04 -6.62
CA LEU A 224 -14.34 -0.02 -7.39
C LEU A 224 -15.14 -1.01 -6.52
N ILE A 225 -14.67 -1.35 -5.33
CA ILE A 225 -15.41 -2.25 -4.43
C ILE A 225 -16.73 -1.63 -4.03
N ASN A 226 -16.74 -0.35 -3.68
CA ASN A 226 -17.95 0.31 -3.17
C ASN A 226 -18.95 0.65 -4.27
N ASP A 227 -18.48 1.07 -5.45
CA ASP A 227 -19.32 1.54 -6.54
C ASP A 227 -18.67 1.18 -7.89
N PRO A 228 -18.78 -0.11 -8.30
CA PRO A 228 -18.11 -0.64 -9.50
C PRO A 228 -18.65 -0.08 -10.80
N ASP A 229 -19.90 0.38 -10.80
CA ASP A 229 -20.60 0.88 -11.99
C ASP A 229 -20.45 2.41 -12.16
N LEU A 230 -19.85 3.10 -11.19
CA LEU A 230 -19.61 4.56 -11.18
C LEU A 230 -20.90 5.39 -11.23
N ASP A 231 -22.03 4.80 -10.83
CA ASP A 231 -23.38 5.37 -10.96
C ASP A 231 -24.06 5.65 -9.60
N GLY A 232 -23.38 5.37 -8.49
CA GLY A 232 -23.91 5.52 -7.15
C GLY A 232 -24.86 4.39 -6.73
N SER A 233 -24.91 3.29 -7.46
CA SER A 233 -25.73 2.11 -7.11
C SER A 233 -25.17 1.35 -5.90
N PHE A 234 -23.89 1.52 -5.61
CA PHE A 234 -23.18 0.86 -4.51
C PHE A 234 -23.37 -0.67 -4.51
N ASN A 235 -23.22 -1.29 -5.68
CA ASN A 235 -23.27 -2.74 -5.81
C ASN A 235 -22.01 -3.41 -5.30
N ILE A 236 -21.80 -3.38 -3.98
CA ILE A 236 -20.58 -3.83 -3.29
C ILE A 236 -20.29 -5.30 -3.57
N ASN A 237 -21.31 -6.17 -3.58
CA ASN A 237 -21.12 -7.59 -3.89
C ASN A 237 -20.54 -7.81 -5.31
N LYS A 238 -20.95 -7.01 -6.30
CA LYS A 238 -20.32 -6.98 -7.62
C LYS A 238 -18.90 -6.46 -7.56
N GLY A 239 -18.69 -5.37 -6.84
CA GLY A 239 -17.37 -4.75 -6.68
C GLY A 239 -16.33 -5.71 -6.08
N LEU A 240 -16.69 -6.49 -5.06
CA LEU A 240 -15.83 -7.50 -4.46
C LEU A 240 -15.46 -8.61 -5.45
N ARG A 241 -16.42 -9.10 -6.26
CA ARG A 241 -16.13 -10.10 -7.30
C ARG A 241 -15.17 -9.55 -8.35
N VAL A 242 -15.44 -8.37 -8.88
CA VAL A 242 -14.61 -7.72 -9.90
C VAL A 242 -13.20 -7.47 -9.39
N ALA A 243 -13.06 -7.00 -8.15
CA ALA A 243 -11.75 -6.76 -7.53
C ALA A 243 -10.96 -8.07 -7.38
N ARG A 244 -11.59 -9.14 -6.89
CA ARG A 244 -10.95 -10.44 -6.74
C ARG A 244 -10.57 -11.07 -8.07
N GLU A 245 -11.45 -11.03 -9.09
CA GLU A 245 -11.17 -11.51 -10.44
C GLU A 245 -9.99 -10.77 -11.08
N LEU A 246 -9.92 -9.45 -10.92
CA LEU A 246 -8.82 -8.65 -11.44
C LEU A 246 -7.49 -9.02 -10.77
N LEU A 247 -7.47 -9.17 -9.44
CA LEU A 247 -6.27 -9.61 -8.72
C LEU A 247 -5.81 -10.99 -9.15
N ALA A 248 -6.73 -11.94 -9.33
CA ALA A 248 -6.40 -13.27 -9.84
C ALA A 248 -5.76 -13.19 -11.23
N ARG A 249 -6.37 -12.44 -12.18
CA ARG A 249 -5.84 -12.23 -13.54
C ARG A 249 -4.43 -11.60 -13.54
N ILE A 250 -4.17 -10.60 -12.69
CA ILE A 250 -2.85 -9.95 -12.58
C ILE A 250 -1.81 -10.93 -12.06
N ASN A 251 -2.12 -11.68 -11.01
CA ASN A 251 -1.20 -12.67 -10.45
C ASN A 251 -0.95 -13.85 -11.42
N GLU A 252 -1.97 -14.30 -12.17
CA GLU A 252 -1.83 -15.33 -13.22
C GLU A 252 -0.86 -14.92 -14.34
N MET A 253 -0.75 -13.64 -14.63
CA MET A 253 0.26 -13.10 -15.55
C MET A 253 1.69 -13.15 -14.98
N GLY A 254 1.84 -13.40 -13.67
CA GLY A 254 3.13 -13.42 -12.99
C GLY A 254 3.54 -12.08 -12.38
N LEU A 255 2.62 -11.12 -12.28
CA LEU A 255 2.87 -9.79 -11.71
C LEU A 255 2.33 -9.74 -10.26
N PRO A 256 3.18 -9.53 -9.24
CA PRO A 256 2.72 -9.34 -7.86
C PRO A 256 1.81 -8.12 -7.74
N ALA A 257 0.75 -8.23 -6.94
CA ALA A 257 -0.21 -7.14 -6.72
C ALA A 257 -0.06 -6.54 -5.31
N GLY A 258 -0.20 -5.20 -5.23
CA GLY A 258 -0.21 -4.44 -3.99
C GLY A 258 -1.52 -3.65 -3.82
N CYS A 259 -2.13 -3.72 -2.64
CA CYS A 259 -3.39 -3.02 -2.31
C CYS A 259 -3.23 -2.09 -1.11
N GLU A 260 -4.09 -1.07 -1.00
CA GLU A 260 -4.34 -0.37 0.27
C GLU A 260 -5.53 -1.03 0.97
N PHE A 261 -5.40 -1.32 2.25
CA PHE A 261 -6.51 -1.82 3.07
C PHE A 261 -7.12 -0.63 3.81
N LEU A 262 -8.22 -0.13 3.29
CA LEU A 262 -8.96 0.99 3.86
C LEU A 262 -10.12 0.51 4.74
N ASP A 263 -10.96 -0.38 4.24
CA ASP A 263 -11.99 -1.06 4.99
C ASP A 263 -11.41 -2.25 5.75
N THR A 264 -11.91 -2.51 6.97
CA THR A 264 -11.42 -3.62 7.81
C THR A 264 -12.02 -4.97 7.43
N MET A 265 -13.05 -5.00 6.58
CA MET A 265 -13.71 -6.22 6.12
C MET A 265 -13.19 -6.67 4.75
N SER A 266 -12.82 -5.74 3.85
CA SER A 266 -12.37 -6.05 2.49
C SER A 266 -11.17 -7.03 2.44
N PRO A 267 -10.22 -7.04 3.40
CA PRO A 267 -9.15 -8.03 3.42
C PRO A 267 -9.61 -9.49 3.42
N GLN A 268 -10.76 -9.81 4.04
CA GLN A 268 -11.29 -11.18 4.07
C GLN A 268 -11.64 -11.71 2.67
N PHE A 269 -11.83 -10.82 1.70
CA PHE A 269 -12.22 -11.16 0.32
C PHE A 269 -11.05 -11.19 -0.66
N ILE A 270 -9.97 -10.46 -0.37
CA ILE A 270 -8.91 -10.21 -1.37
C ILE A 270 -7.49 -10.41 -0.85
N SER A 271 -7.26 -10.47 0.47
CA SER A 271 -5.88 -10.46 1.01
C SER A 271 -5.05 -11.67 0.59
N ASP A 272 -5.68 -12.80 0.34
CA ASP A 272 -5.04 -14.02 -0.15
C ASP A 272 -4.40 -13.86 -1.56
N LEU A 273 -4.86 -12.87 -2.35
CA LEU A 273 -4.34 -12.50 -3.67
C LEU A 273 -3.34 -11.33 -3.65
N VAL A 274 -2.98 -10.82 -2.48
CA VAL A 274 -2.13 -9.63 -2.34
C VAL A 274 -0.73 -10.02 -1.87
N SER A 275 0.30 -9.48 -2.54
CA SER A 275 1.71 -9.72 -2.24
C SER A 275 2.32 -8.63 -1.33
N TRP A 276 1.78 -7.43 -1.34
CA TRP A 276 2.18 -6.30 -0.51
C TRP A 276 0.97 -5.42 -0.19
N GLY A 277 0.91 -4.85 0.99
CA GLY A 277 -0.17 -3.98 1.39
C GLY A 277 0.27 -2.63 1.94
N ALA A 278 -0.63 -1.65 1.94
CA ALA A 278 -0.43 -0.36 2.57
C ALA A 278 -1.56 -0.01 3.54
N ILE A 279 -1.20 0.72 4.60
CA ILE A 279 -2.15 1.48 5.43
C ILE A 279 -1.95 2.96 5.12
N GLY A 280 -3.01 3.61 4.70
CA GLY A 280 -2.99 5.00 4.28
C GLY A 280 -2.80 5.99 5.42
N ALA A 281 -2.39 7.21 5.08
CA ALA A 281 -2.08 8.26 6.08
C ALA A 281 -3.25 8.66 7.00
N ARG A 282 -4.50 8.42 6.56
CA ARG A 282 -5.69 8.71 7.37
C ARG A 282 -6.04 7.59 8.35
N THR A 283 -5.51 6.40 8.14
CA THR A 283 -5.82 5.19 8.91
C THR A 283 -4.63 4.64 9.70
N THR A 284 -3.42 5.13 9.46
CA THR A 284 -2.20 4.72 10.19
C THR A 284 -2.31 4.93 11.71
N GLU A 285 -3.02 5.96 12.17
CA GLU A 285 -3.25 6.23 13.60
C GLU A 285 -4.33 5.32 14.22
N CYS A 286 -5.19 4.73 13.39
CA CYS A 286 -6.33 3.93 13.82
C CYS A 286 -5.88 2.58 14.39
N GLN A 287 -6.27 2.29 15.64
CA GLN A 287 -5.98 1.02 16.32
C GLN A 287 -6.45 -0.18 15.51
N LEU A 288 -7.67 -0.14 14.95
CA LEU A 288 -8.24 -1.28 14.20
C LEU A 288 -7.38 -1.65 12.98
N HIS A 289 -6.76 -0.68 12.30
CA HIS A 289 -5.87 -0.95 11.17
C HIS A 289 -4.52 -1.53 11.60
N ARG A 290 -4.01 -1.17 12.78
CA ARG A 290 -2.79 -1.75 13.35
C ARG A 290 -3.03 -3.20 13.79
N GLU A 291 -4.18 -3.47 14.43
CA GLU A 291 -4.63 -4.81 14.80
C GLU A 291 -4.87 -5.70 13.57
N LEU A 292 -5.59 -5.18 12.56
CA LEU A 292 -5.79 -5.87 11.29
C LEU A 292 -4.44 -6.27 10.66
N THR A 293 -3.50 -5.32 10.60
CA THR A 293 -2.18 -5.54 10.01
C THR A 293 -1.39 -6.64 10.71
N SER A 294 -1.55 -6.80 12.02
CA SER A 294 -0.89 -7.87 12.80
C SER A 294 -1.28 -9.28 12.35
N GLY A 295 -2.40 -9.43 11.64
CA GLY A 295 -2.90 -10.69 11.11
C GLY A 295 -2.72 -10.88 9.60
N LEU A 296 -2.24 -9.86 8.88
CA LEU A 296 -2.03 -9.96 7.45
C LEU A 296 -0.74 -10.73 7.12
N SER A 297 -0.80 -11.62 6.14
CA SER A 297 0.30 -12.54 5.79
C SER A 297 1.27 -11.98 4.75
N MET A 298 1.18 -10.69 4.40
CA MET A 298 2.08 -10.00 3.48
C MET A 298 2.78 -8.83 4.18
N PRO A 299 3.92 -8.36 3.64
CA PRO A 299 4.53 -7.11 4.06
C PRO A 299 3.59 -5.92 3.94
N ILE A 300 3.56 -5.06 4.97
CA ILE A 300 2.68 -3.90 5.06
C ILE A 300 3.49 -2.62 5.30
N GLY A 301 3.26 -1.62 4.45
CA GLY A 301 3.80 -0.27 4.63
C GLY A 301 2.81 0.67 5.31
N PHE A 302 3.23 1.34 6.38
CA PHE A 302 2.45 2.37 7.06
C PHE A 302 2.89 3.75 6.59
N LYS A 303 1.97 4.52 6.02
CA LYS A 303 2.24 5.93 5.61
C LYS A 303 2.27 6.83 6.83
N ASN A 304 3.19 7.80 6.86
CA ASN A 304 3.14 8.86 7.87
C ASN A 304 1.81 9.62 7.82
N GLY A 305 1.41 10.20 8.94
CA GLY A 305 0.15 10.92 9.07
C GLY A 305 0.01 12.09 8.08
N THR A 306 -1.22 12.47 7.75
CA THR A 306 -1.50 13.57 6.80
C THR A 306 -0.91 14.92 7.23
N GLY A 307 -0.69 15.13 8.52
CA GLY A 307 0.01 16.28 9.10
C GLY A 307 1.52 16.29 8.86
N GLY A 308 2.12 15.15 8.47
CA GLY A 308 3.56 14.99 8.30
C GLY A 308 4.24 14.21 9.43
N SER A 309 3.54 13.83 10.51
CA SER A 309 4.12 13.11 11.64
C SER A 309 4.67 11.74 11.24
N LEU A 310 5.98 11.55 11.39
CA LEU A 310 6.70 10.30 11.18
C LEU A 310 6.44 9.31 12.32
N GLN A 311 6.29 9.82 13.55
CA GLN A 311 6.09 9.00 14.75
C GLN A 311 4.88 8.09 14.63
N LEU A 312 3.79 8.56 14.01
CA LEU A 312 2.57 7.76 13.81
C LEU A 312 2.83 6.48 13.01
N ALA A 313 3.69 6.55 11.98
CA ALA A 313 4.05 5.38 11.18
C ALA A 313 4.95 4.42 11.97
N VAL A 314 5.91 4.95 12.73
CA VAL A 314 6.77 4.13 13.59
C VAL A 314 5.96 3.40 14.66
N ASP A 315 5.05 4.11 15.35
CA ASP A 315 4.17 3.52 16.36
C ASP A 315 3.28 2.43 15.76
N ALA A 316 2.80 2.63 14.53
CA ALA A 316 1.98 1.65 13.83
C ALA A 316 2.78 0.38 13.47
N VAL A 317 4.02 0.52 13.02
CA VAL A 317 4.93 -0.60 12.77
C VAL A 317 5.18 -1.38 14.07
N VAL A 318 5.47 -0.69 15.17
CA VAL A 318 5.66 -1.32 16.49
C VAL A 318 4.40 -2.07 16.91
N ALA A 319 3.23 -1.44 16.87
CA ALA A 319 1.97 -2.05 17.28
C ALA A 319 1.66 -3.31 16.45
N ALA A 320 1.75 -3.22 15.12
CA ALA A 320 1.39 -4.32 14.22
C ALA A 320 2.33 -5.54 14.32
N ARG A 321 3.53 -5.39 14.87
CA ARG A 321 4.48 -6.50 15.11
C ARG A 321 4.09 -7.39 16.30
N HIS A 322 3.18 -6.94 17.16
CA HIS A 322 2.76 -7.68 18.33
C HIS A 322 1.49 -8.48 18.05
N PRO A 323 1.24 -9.56 18.83
CA PRO A 323 -0.03 -10.27 18.82
C PRO A 323 -1.17 -9.39 19.30
N HIS A 324 -2.36 -9.55 18.69
CA HIS A 324 -3.58 -8.84 19.07
C HIS A 324 -4.77 -9.79 19.14
N CYS A 325 -5.81 -9.36 19.87
CA CYS A 325 -7.10 -10.04 19.93
C CYS A 325 -8.20 -8.97 19.77
N PHE A 326 -9.01 -9.07 18.71
CA PHE A 326 -9.98 -8.03 18.36
C PHE A 326 -11.22 -8.57 17.65
N LEU A 327 -12.24 -7.72 17.53
CA LEU A 327 -13.48 -8.04 16.85
C LEU A 327 -13.31 -7.89 15.32
N SER A 328 -13.71 -8.91 14.57
CA SER A 328 -13.68 -8.90 13.11
C SER A 328 -14.76 -9.84 12.55
N VAL A 329 -14.65 -10.21 11.28
CA VAL A 329 -15.53 -11.18 10.62
C VAL A 329 -14.75 -12.43 10.21
N SER A 330 -15.40 -13.58 10.33
CA SER A 330 -14.86 -14.85 9.85
C SER A 330 -15.00 -14.99 8.32
N SER A 331 -14.39 -16.02 7.75
CA SER A 331 -14.58 -16.37 6.33
C SER A 331 -16.03 -16.71 5.96
N GLN A 332 -16.86 -17.05 6.94
CA GLN A 332 -18.30 -17.28 6.76
C GLN A 332 -19.12 -15.96 6.83
N GLY A 333 -18.47 -14.81 7.01
CA GLY A 333 -19.15 -13.51 7.16
C GLY A 333 -19.82 -13.30 8.51
N LEU A 334 -19.45 -14.08 9.54
CA LEU A 334 -19.98 -13.96 10.87
C LEU A 334 -19.05 -13.13 11.75
N ALA A 335 -19.63 -12.34 12.67
CA ALA A 335 -18.85 -11.66 13.70
C ALA A 335 -18.02 -12.66 14.49
N ALA A 336 -16.75 -12.37 14.72
CA ALA A 336 -15.79 -13.28 15.34
C ALA A 336 -14.78 -12.51 16.21
N ILE A 337 -14.17 -13.22 17.16
CA ILE A 337 -12.97 -12.79 17.86
C ILE A 337 -11.78 -13.35 17.07
N VAL A 338 -10.90 -12.46 16.61
CA VAL A 338 -9.70 -12.84 15.85
C VAL A 338 -8.47 -12.62 16.73
N SER A 339 -7.63 -13.65 16.83
CA SER A 339 -6.32 -13.58 17.49
C SER A 339 -5.22 -13.69 16.44
N THR A 340 -4.20 -12.84 16.56
CA THR A 340 -3.09 -12.74 15.59
C THR A 340 -1.75 -13.01 16.29
N SER A 341 -0.72 -13.28 15.49
CA SER A 341 0.66 -13.50 15.97
C SER A 341 1.56 -12.28 15.87
N GLY A 342 1.10 -11.22 15.22
CA GLY A 342 1.94 -10.10 14.82
C GLY A 342 2.51 -10.26 13.41
N ASN A 343 2.83 -9.12 12.76
CA ASN A 343 3.44 -9.06 11.42
C ASN A 343 4.82 -8.40 11.51
N ASP A 344 5.88 -9.19 11.39
CA ASP A 344 7.28 -8.75 11.48
C ASP A 344 7.80 -8.08 10.19
N THR A 345 7.01 -8.05 9.13
CA THR A 345 7.35 -7.48 7.83
C THR A 345 6.70 -6.11 7.57
N CYS A 346 6.43 -5.36 8.64
CA CYS A 346 5.95 -3.98 8.53
C CYS A 346 7.10 -2.99 8.34
N HIS A 347 6.86 -1.93 7.56
CA HIS A 347 7.81 -0.85 7.29
C HIS A 347 7.12 0.52 7.20
N THR A 348 7.92 1.60 7.18
CA THR A 348 7.40 2.97 7.04
C THR A 348 7.35 3.42 5.58
N ILE A 349 6.37 4.31 5.26
CA ILE A 349 6.27 4.98 3.98
C ILE A 349 6.21 6.49 4.22
N LEU A 350 7.16 7.23 3.65
CA LEU A 350 7.19 8.68 3.68
C LEU A 350 6.41 9.23 2.48
N ARG A 351 5.35 9.99 2.74
CA ARG A 351 4.43 10.50 1.70
C ARG A 351 4.30 12.03 1.69
N GLY A 352 5.16 12.74 2.47
CA GLY A 352 4.98 14.17 2.73
C GLY A 352 3.82 14.45 3.68
N GLY A 353 3.53 15.71 3.89
CA GLY A 353 2.47 16.15 4.79
C GLY A 353 2.05 17.59 4.54
N LYS A 354 1.28 18.15 5.47
CA LYS A 354 0.91 19.58 5.45
C LYS A 354 2.13 20.51 5.59
N THR A 355 3.19 19.99 6.21
CA THR A 355 4.46 20.71 6.43
C THR A 355 5.39 20.68 5.20
N GLY A 356 5.02 19.95 4.17
CA GLY A 356 5.79 19.81 2.94
C GLY A 356 6.23 18.37 2.64
N PRO A 357 7.10 18.21 1.63
CA PRO A 357 7.74 16.95 1.27
C PRO A 357 8.63 16.40 2.40
N ASN A 358 8.87 15.08 2.40
CA ASN A 358 9.73 14.41 3.39
C ASN A 358 10.54 13.23 2.80
N PHE A 359 11.03 13.37 1.57
CA PHE A 359 11.79 12.35 0.85
C PHE A 359 13.30 12.56 0.85
N GLU A 360 13.77 13.73 1.28
CA GLU A 360 15.19 14.07 1.29
C GLU A 360 15.95 13.28 2.39
N LYS A 361 17.27 13.15 2.22
CA LYS A 361 18.13 12.39 3.12
C LYS A 361 17.91 12.70 4.61
N GLN A 362 17.73 13.97 4.96
CA GLN A 362 17.47 14.38 6.34
C GLN A 362 16.23 13.68 6.94
N HIS A 363 15.16 13.55 6.17
CA HIS A 363 13.93 12.89 6.61
C HIS A 363 14.11 11.37 6.77
N ILE A 364 14.94 10.77 5.87
CA ILE A 364 15.32 9.36 5.99
C ILE A 364 16.14 9.14 7.26
N ASP A 365 17.10 10.03 7.55
CA ASP A 365 17.92 9.98 8.77
C ASP A 365 17.04 10.12 10.02
N ASP A 366 16.05 11.00 10.01
CA ASP A 366 15.19 11.24 11.17
C ASP A 366 14.26 10.05 11.46
N VAL A 367 13.59 9.51 10.43
CA VAL A 367 12.74 8.33 10.63
C VAL A 367 13.55 7.09 10.99
N SER A 368 14.74 6.91 10.42
CA SER A 368 15.66 5.82 10.76
C SER A 368 16.02 5.86 12.25
N LYS A 369 16.41 7.02 12.78
CA LYS A 369 16.68 7.19 14.22
C LYS A 369 15.49 6.83 15.10
N MET A 370 14.27 7.23 14.69
CA MET A 370 13.02 6.89 15.42
C MET A 370 12.78 5.39 15.43
N MET A 371 12.96 4.73 14.27
CA MET A 371 12.74 3.29 14.12
C MET A 371 13.75 2.47 14.92
N LEU A 372 15.04 2.82 14.84
CA LEU A 372 16.09 2.17 15.63
C LEU A 372 15.87 2.34 17.13
N LYS A 373 15.46 3.55 17.58
CA LYS A 373 15.08 3.79 18.97
C LYS A 373 13.90 2.93 19.42
N ALA A 374 12.98 2.64 18.53
CA ALA A 374 11.83 1.78 18.77
C ALA A 374 12.14 0.28 18.59
N ASN A 375 13.40 -0.09 18.37
CA ASN A 375 13.87 -1.46 18.13
C ASN A 375 13.16 -2.14 16.95
N VAL A 376 12.95 -1.40 15.86
CA VAL A 376 12.45 -1.92 14.58
C VAL A 376 13.46 -1.60 13.46
N ALA A 377 13.47 -2.45 12.43
CA ALA A 377 14.34 -2.25 11.28
C ALA A 377 13.99 -0.94 10.56
N ASP A 378 14.99 -0.16 10.20
CA ASP A 378 14.84 1.16 9.57
C ASP A 378 14.59 1.10 8.06
N ASN A 379 13.65 0.26 7.67
CA ASN A 379 13.21 0.09 6.31
C ASN A 379 12.26 1.22 5.90
N VAL A 380 12.68 2.06 4.96
CA VAL A 380 11.95 3.25 4.52
C VAL A 380 11.58 3.13 3.04
N MET A 381 10.31 3.29 2.73
CA MET A 381 9.81 3.48 1.37
C MET A 381 9.42 4.95 1.18
N VAL A 382 9.66 5.50 0.00
CA VAL A 382 9.22 6.85 -0.38
C VAL A 382 8.05 6.76 -1.34
N ASP A 383 6.92 7.33 -0.94
CA ASP A 383 5.79 7.58 -1.84
C ASP A 383 6.07 8.89 -2.60
N CYS A 384 6.40 8.78 -3.87
CA CYS A 384 6.76 9.91 -4.73
C CYS A 384 5.58 10.82 -5.08
N SER A 385 4.35 10.37 -4.85
CA SER A 385 3.12 11.13 -5.05
C SER A 385 2.73 11.96 -3.81
N HIS A 386 1.48 12.38 -3.73
CA HIS A 386 0.84 13.01 -2.57
C HIS A 386 1.53 14.30 -2.10
N GLY A 387 1.95 14.34 -0.83
CA GLY A 387 2.63 15.51 -0.23
C GLY A 387 4.05 15.70 -0.76
N ASN A 388 4.73 14.61 -1.14
CA ASN A 388 6.08 14.67 -1.69
C ASN A 388 6.12 15.32 -3.08
N SER A 389 5.09 15.12 -3.90
CA SER A 389 4.96 15.77 -5.19
C SER A 389 4.21 17.11 -5.14
N ASN A 390 3.82 17.60 -3.97
CA ASN A 390 2.90 18.72 -3.80
C ASN A 390 1.59 18.55 -4.60
N LYS A 391 1.15 17.29 -4.79
CA LYS A 391 -0.01 16.85 -5.59
C LYS A 391 0.09 17.16 -7.10
N ASP A 392 1.25 17.53 -7.60
CA ASP A 392 1.52 17.60 -9.03
C ASP A 392 2.19 16.29 -9.47
N TYR A 393 1.50 15.52 -10.31
CA TYR A 393 1.99 14.20 -10.75
C TYR A 393 3.34 14.28 -11.47
N ARG A 394 3.68 15.40 -12.10
CA ARG A 394 4.96 15.64 -12.79
C ARG A 394 6.15 15.62 -11.83
N ASN A 395 5.93 16.08 -10.60
CA ASN A 395 6.96 16.11 -9.59
C ASN A 395 7.32 14.71 -9.04
N GLN A 396 6.53 13.68 -9.32
CA GLN A 396 6.89 12.32 -8.91
C GLN A 396 8.23 11.87 -9.51
N ALA A 397 8.51 12.24 -10.77
CA ALA A 397 9.80 11.94 -11.40
C ALA A 397 10.96 12.67 -10.70
N VAL A 398 10.75 13.92 -10.24
CA VAL A 398 11.76 14.68 -9.48
C VAL A 398 12.03 14.02 -8.12
N VAL A 399 11.00 13.58 -7.41
CA VAL A 399 11.14 12.86 -6.14
C VAL A 399 11.87 11.52 -6.36
N ALA A 400 11.50 10.77 -7.39
CA ALA A 400 12.16 9.51 -7.71
C ALA A 400 13.64 9.69 -8.08
N ALA A 401 13.98 10.76 -8.81
CA ALA A 401 15.37 11.10 -9.14
C ALA A 401 16.20 11.41 -7.87
N ASN A 402 15.63 12.13 -6.90
CA ASN A 402 16.30 12.38 -5.61
C ASN A 402 16.52 11.06 -4.83
N VAL A 403 15.54 10.16 -4.80
CA VAL A 403 15.71 8.83 -4.19
C VAL A 403 16.80 8.03 -4.93
N ALA A 404 16.84 8.10 -6.27
CA ALA A 404 17.89 7.46 -7.07
C ALA A 404 19.29 7.99 -6.72
N GLU A 405 19.44 9.28 -6.47
CA GLU A 405 20.71 9.88 -6.02
C GLU A 405 21.13 9.36 -4.64
N GLN A 406 20.20 9.27 -3.69
CA GLN A 406 20.47 8.70 -2.36
C GLN A 406 20.90 7.23 -2.46
N LEU A 407 20.27 6.44 -3.35
CA LEU A 407 20.68 5.06 -3.62
C LEU A 407 22.08 4.99 -4.22
N ARG A 408 22.43 5.85 -5.21
CA ARG A 408 23.79 5.94 -5.78
C ARG A 408 24.83 6.32 -4.73
N ALA A 409 24.40 7.10 -3.72
CA ALA A 409 25.25 7.45 -2.58
C ALA A 409 25.41 6.33 -1.55
N GLY A 410 24.78 5.17 -1.74
CA GLY A 410 24.92 3.99 -0.89
C GLY A 410 23.86 3.82 0.19
N ASP A 411 22.77 4.64 0.23
CA ASP A 411 21.72 4.49 1.25
C ASP A 411 20.95 3.17 1.07
N ASP A 412 21.15 2.25 2.01
CA ASP A 412 20.56 0.91 2.03
C ASP A 412 19.22 0.84 2.83
N ARG A 413 18.87 1.92 3.53
CA ARG A 413 17.62 2.04 4.28
C ARG A 413 16.43 2.27 3.38
N LEU A 414 16.68 2.83 2.17
CA LEU A 414 15.68 3.03 1.13
C LEU A 414 15.37 1.68 0.47
N ILE A 415 14.30 1.03 0.96
CA ILE A 415 13.89 -0.31 0.47
C ILE A 415 12.97 -0.23 -0.75
N GLY A 416 12.40 0.92 -1.04
CA GLY A 416 11.47 1.04 -2.16
C GLY A 416 10.90 2.42 -2.40
N VAL A 417 10.15 2.52 -3.51
CA VAL A 417 9.37 3.70 -3.90
C VAL A 417 7.94 3.31 -4.25
N MET A 418 7.01 4.28 -4.14
CA MET A 418 5.66 4.16 -4.64
C MET A 418 5.40 5.26 -5.67
N LEU A 419 4.78 4.88 -6.81
CA LEU A 419 4.51 5.75 -7.95
C LEU A 419 3.05 5.62 -8.36
N GLU A 420 2.35 6.75 -8.53
CA GLU A 420 1.02 6.80 -9.14
C GLU A 420 1.16 7.03 -10.64
N SER A 421 0.89 6.00 -11.42
CA SER A 421 1.11 5.91 -12.86
C SER A 421 -0.11 5.31 -13.57
N ASN A 422 -0.41 5.75 -14.79
CA ASN A 422 -1.46 5.16 -15.61
C ASN A 422 -1.02 5.14 -17.09
N LEU A 423 -1.85 4.57 -17.97
CA LEU A 423 -1.61 4.56 -19.42
C LEU A 423 -1.49 5.98 -19.97
N LYS A 424 -2.34 6.89 -19.48
CA LYS A 424 -2.33 8.33 -19.80
C LYS A 424 -2.08 9.16 -18.55
N GLU A 425 -1.41 10.26 -18.71
CA GLU A 425 -1.10 11.18 -17.64
C GLU A 425 -2.31 12.02 -17.18
N GLY A 426 -2.19 12.54 -15.98
CA GLY A 426 -3.18 13.44 -15.38
C GLY A 426 -4.37 12.72 -14.78
N SER A 427 -5.49 13.44 -14.68
CA SER A 427 -6.77 12.94 -14.18
C SER A 427 -7.93 13.54 -14.97
N GLN A 428 -9.12 12.96 -14.82
CA GLN A 428 -10.36 13.41 -15.41
C GLN A 428 -11.47 13.43 -14.36
N ALA A 429 -12.48 14.28 -14.57
CA ALA A 429 -13.64 14.36 -13.71
C ALA A 429 -14.62 13.20 -14.02
N LEU A 430 -15.20 12.65 -12.96
CA LEU A 430 -16.30 11.71 -13.09
C LEU A 430 -17.61 12.50 -13.22
N ILE A 431 -18.08 12.68 -14.45
CA ILE A 431 -19.30 13.42 -14.76
C ILE A 431 -20.36 12.43 -15.27
N PRO A 432 -21.53 12.30 -14.60
CA PRO A 432 -22.57 11.38 -15.05
C PRO A 432 -22.96 11.60 -16.52
N GLY A 433 -23.03 10.51 -17.28
CA GLY A 433 -23.42 10.54 -18.70
C GLY A 433 -22.34 10.96 -19.68
N GLN A 434 -21.13 11.32 -19.21
CA GLN A 434 -19.99 11.57 -20.09
C GLN A 434 -19.07 10.34 -20.18
N PRO A 435 -18.60 9.98 -21.39
CA PRO A 435 -17.65 8.89 -21.53
C PRO A 435 -16.31 9.26 -20.90
N LEU A 436 -15.69 8.29 -20.24
CA LEU A 436 -14.37 8.44 -19.67
C LEU A 436 -13.28 8.22 -20.72
N GLU A 437 -12.19 8.95 -20.61
CA GLU A 437 -10.99 8.72 -21.40
C GLU A 437 -10.28 7.45 -20.90
N TYR A 438 -10.10 6.49 -21.80
CA TYR A 438 -9.46 5.20 -21.47
C TYR A 438 -8.04 5.37 -20.93
N GLY A 439 -7.74 4.69 -19.82
CA GLY A 439 -6.41 4.70 -19.21
C GLY A 439 -6.01 5.97 -18.48
N LYS A 440 -6.97 6.86 -18.16
CA LYS A 440 -6.77 8.10 -17.42
C LYS A 440 -7.46 8.06 -16.06
N SER A 441 -6.79 8.50 -15.02
CA SER A 441 -7.29 8.42 -13.64
C SER A 441 -8.57 9.25 -13.43
N VAL A 442 -9.51 8.71 -12.63
CA VAL A 442 -10.71 9.43 -12.14
C VAL A 442 -10.55 9.92 -10.69
N THR A 443 -9.35 9.75 -10.13
CA THR A 443 -9.00 10.21 -8.77
C THR A 443 -7.79 11.14 -8.86
N ASP A 444 -6.69 10.92 -8.11
CA ASP A 444 -5.53 11.79 -8.19
C ASP A 444 -4.80 11.62 -9.54
N ALA A 445 -4.20 12.68 -10.03
CA ALA A 445 -3.49 12.69 -11.30
C ALA A 445 -2.25 11.78 -11.25
N CYS A 446 -2.05 10.98 -12.30
CA CYS A 446 -0.98 10.00 -12.43
C CYS A 446 0.06 10.44 -13.46
N MET A 447 1.29 9.94 -13.34
CA MET A 447 2.28 9.98 -14.42
C MET A 447 1.80 9.15 -15.62
N GLY A 448 2.16 9.55 -16.83
CA GLY A 448 1.94 8.76 -18.04
C GLY A 448 2.91 7.57 -18.14
N TRP A 449 2.61 6.67 -19.08
CA TRP A 449 3.36 5.42 -19.25
C TRP A 449 4.83 5.67 -19.60
N GLU A 450 5.12 6.55 -20.55
CA GLU A 450 6.47 6.84 -21.03
C GLU A 450 7.36 7.39 -19.91
N THR A 451 6.87 8.36 -19.16
CA THR A 451 7.58 8.91 -17.99
C THR A 451 7.83 7.84 -16.93
N THR A 452 6.86 6.93 -16.75
CA THR A 452 7.00 5.84 -15.78
C THR A 452 8.15 4.90 -16.16
N VAL A 453 8.27 4.51 -17.42
CA VAL A 453 9.37 3.64 -17.90
C VAL A 453 10.71 4.29 -17.63
N GLN A 454 10.88 5.58 -17.98
CA GLN A 454 12.12 6.32 -17.72
C GLN A 454 12.50 6.35 -16.23
N VAL A 455 11.52 6.61 -15.35
CA VAL A 455 11.74 6.59 -13.89
C VAL A 455 12.19 5.19 -13.41
N LEU A 456 11.58 4.12 -13.93
CA LEU A 456 11.96 2.76 -13.56
C LEU A 456 13.38 2.41 -14.03
N GLU A 457 13.76 2.83 -15.23
CA GLU A 457 15.11 2.63 -15.76
C GLU A 457 16.18 3.38 -14.95
N ASP A 458 15.90 4.62 -14.54
CA ASP A 458 16.80 5.41 -13.70
C ASP A 458 16.96 4.81 -12.29
N LEU A 459 15.89 4.34 -11.67
CA LEU A 459 15.93 3.63 -10.39
C LEU A 459 16.74 2.33 -10.48
N ALA A 460 16.59 1.57 -11.57
CA ALA A 460 17.38 0.36 -11.80
C ALA A 460 18.87 0.69 -11.97
N ALA A 461 19.20 1.75 -12.69
CA ALA A 461 20.58 2.24 -12.82
C ALA A 461 21.15 2.67 -11.47
N ALA A 462 20.35 3.28 -10.60
CA ALA A 462 20.78 3.67 -9.25
C ALA A 462 21.08 2.46 -8.36
N VAL A 463 20.27 1.38 -8.45
CA VAL A 463 20.53 0.13 -7.73
C VAL A 463 21.85 -0.50 -8.20
N ARG A 464 22.11 -0.53 -9.53
CA ARG A 464 23.39 -1.03 -10.07
C ARG A 464 24.58 -0.22 -9.57
N ALA A 465 24.46 1.11 -9.52
CA ALA A 465 25.52 1.98 -8.98
C ALA A 465 25.77 1.75 -7.49
N ARG A 466 24.70 1.55 -6.68
CA ARG A 466 24.83 1.17 -5.27
C ARG A 466 25.61 -0.13 -5.08
N ARG A 467 25.30 -1.16 -5.89
CA ARG A 467 26.03 -2.45 -5.87
C ARG A 467 27.49 -2.31 -6.21
N ALA A 468 27.82 -1.52 -7.24
CA ALA A 468 29.21 -1.29 -7.65
C ALA A 468 30.00 -0.63 -6.52
N ARG A 469 29.42 0.39 -5.89
CA ARG A 469 30.04 1.06 -4.75
C ARG A 469 30.31 0.12 -3.56
N ASN A 470 29.33 -0.74 -3.19
CA ASN A 470 29.46 -1.68 -2.07
C ASN A 470 30.48 -2.81 -2.33
N GLN A 471 30.94 -2.97 -3.59
CA GLN A 471 32.02 -3.91 -3.93
C GLN A 471 33.42 -3.26 -3.86
N GLU A 472 33.47 -1.91 -3.87
CA GLU A 472 34.71 -1.13 -3.78
C GLU A 472 35.10 -0.79 -2.33
N GLU A 473 34.13 -0.83 -1.38
CA GLU A 473 34.34 -0.67 0.06
C GLU A 473 34.66 -2.02 0.75
#